data_b7a4d0138567ab558afb2443b8f93e2e
#
_entry.id   b7a4d0138567ab558afb2443b8f93e2e
#
_cell.length_a   1.000
_cell.length_b   1.000
_cell.length_c   1.000
_cell.angle_alpha   90.00
_cell.angle_beta   90.00
_cell.angle_gamma   90.00
#
_symmetry.space_group_name_H-M   'P 1'
#
loop_
_entity.id
_entity.type
_entity.pdbx_description
1 polymer ?
#
loop_
_entity_poly.entity_id
_entity_poly.type
_entity_poly.pdbx_seq_one_letter_code
_entity_poly.pdbx_strand_id
1 'polypeptide(L)'
;MYDQVTLGLNVDPFILSALKEDITSEDVSTNSVMPDSTPGVVDLICKEDGIICGLQVFERVFTLLDPSTRAEFYVKDGDHVENKQLVGKIYGDIRVLLCGERTALNYLQRMSGIATYTSQVAALLEGTGIKLLDTRKTTPNNRIFEKYSVRVGGGNNHRYNLSDGVLLKDNHIGAAGSVAKAVQMAKEYAPFVRKIEVEVENLDMVKEAVEAGADIIMLDNMTTEQLKESIDYIAGRAEIEVSGNVTKENIARLTGLGVNYVSSGALTHSAPIMDLSMKNLHPVE
;
A
#
# COMPACT_ATOMS: atom_id res chain seq x y z
N MET A 1 -12.00 1.75 2.70
CA MET A 1 -12.66 2.99 2.26
C MET A 1 -12.27 4.12 3.20
N TYR A 2 -12.02 5.30 2.69
CA TYR A 2 -11.69 6.49 3.49
C TYR A 2 -12.97 7.14 4.02
N ASP A 3 -12.94 7.65 5.25
CA ASP A 3 -13.98 8.52 5.76
C ASP A 3 -13.91 9.92 5.11
N GLN A 4 -14.96 10.73 5.26
CA GLN A 4 -15.06 12.03 4.60
C GLN A 4 -13.96 13.02 5.02
N VAL A 5 -13.50 12.96 6.27
CA VAL A 5 -12.44 13.86 6.78
C VAL A 5 -11.10 13.47 6.17
N THR A 6 -10.76 12.18 6.20
CA THR A 6 -9.55 11.65 5.57
C THR A 6 -9.55 11.90 4.07
N LEU A 7 -10.71 11.71 3.40
CA LEU A 7 -10.86 11.97 1.97
C LEU A 7 -10.51 13.44 1.66
N GLY A 8 -11.16 14.39 2.31
CA GLY A 8 -10.96 15.81 2.03
C GLY A 8 -9.56 16.35 2.41
N LEU A 9 -9.01 15.90 3.54
CA LEU A 9 -7.73 16.42 4.03
C LEU A 9 -6.51 15.74 3.44
N ASN A 10 -6.58 14.42 3.18
CA ASN A 10 -5.40 13.61 2.88
C ASN A 10 -5.44 12.91 1.52
N VAL A 11 -6.58 12.83 0.85
CA VAL A 11 -6.74 12.17 -0.45
C VAL A 11 -6.94 13.20 -1.57
N ASP A 12 -7.91 14.10 -1.43
CA ASP A 12 -8.25 15.10 -2.44
C ASP A 12 -7.06 15.96 -2.90
N PRO A 13 -6.16 16.43 -2.02
CA PRO A 13 -5.02 17.23 -2.45
C PRO A 13 -4.09 16.50 -3.43
N PHE A 14 -3.92 15.17 -3.27
CA PHE A 14 -3.10 14.37 -4.17
C PHE A 14 -3.80 14.13 -5.51
N ILE A 15 -5.11 13.83 -5.48
CA ILE A 15 -5.91 13.68 -6.71
C ILE A 15 -5.91 14.99 -7.51
N LEU A 16 -6.14 16.13 -6.84
CA LEU A 16 -6.10 17.44 -7.47
C LEU A 16 -4.73 17.77 -8.06
N SER A 17 -3.64 17.35 -7.40
CA SER A 17 -2.29 17.50 -7.92
C SER A 17 -2.08 16.69 -9.19
N ALA A 18 -2.55 15.44 -9.22
CA ALA A 18 -2.46 14.57 -10.40
C ALA A 18 -3.34 15.09 -11.56
N LEU A 19 -4.55 15.58 -11.28
CA LEU A 19 -5.40 16.22 -12.29
C LEU A 19 -4.74 17.48 -12.88
N LYS A 20 -4.08 18.29 -12.05
CA LYS A 20 -3.36 19.50 -12.53
C LYS A 20 -2.11 19.16 -13.34
N GLU A 21 -1.48 18.01 -13.11
CA GLU A 21 -0.36 17.52 -13.93
C GLU A 21 -0.85 17.18 -15.34
N ASP A 22 -2.02 16.53 -15.47
CA ASP A 22 -2.58 16.08 -16.74
C ASP A 22 -3.34 17.20 -17.47
N ILE A 23 -4.02 18.09 -16.74
CA ILE A 23 -4.84 19.19 -17.31
C ILE A 23 -4.24 20.52 -16.89
N THR A 24 -3.29 21.04 -17.69
CA THR A 24 -2.60 22.32 -17.40
C THR A 24 -3.40 23.54 -17.85
N SER A 25 -4.08 23.47 -18.99
CA SER A 25 -4.89 24.53 -19.56
C SER A 25 -6.21 24.02 -20.14
N GLU A 26 -6.17 22.99 -20.98
CA GLU A 26 -7.33 22.39 -21.62
C GLU A 26 -7.04 20.95 -22.07
N ASP A 27 -8.11 20.17 -22.32
CA ASP A 27 -8.06 18.94 -23.10
C ASP A 27 -8.40 19.27 -24.56
N VAL A 28 -7.37 19.43 -25.37
CA VAL A 28 -7.51 19.80 -26.80
C VAL A 28 -8.33 18.78 -27.58
N SER A 29 -8.14 17.47 -27.28
CA SER A 29 -8.86 16.39 -27.96
C SER A 29 -10.36 16.46 -27.66
N THR A 30 -10.69 16.52 -26.38
CA THR A 30 -12.09 16.60 -25.93
C THR A 30 -12.76 17.87 -26.44
N ASN A 31 -12.13 19.03 -26.32
CA ASN A 31 -12.70 20.30 -26.76
C ASN A 31 -12.92 20.35 -28.28
N SER A 32 -12.08 19.64 -29.05
CA SER A 32 -12.23 19.60 -30.51
C SER A 32 -13.46 18.79 -31.00
N VAL A 33 -13.91 17.80 -30.23
CA VAL A 33 -14.99 16.89 -30.64
C VAL A 33 -16.27 17.04 -29.80
N MET A 34 -16.17 17.64 -28.63
CA MET A 34 -17.27 17.87 -27.68
C MET A 34 -17.31 19.34 -27.26
N PRO A 35 -17.77 20.26 -28.13
CA PRO A 35 -17.81 21.69 -27.82
C PRO A 35 -18.82 22.03 -26.71
N ASP A 36 -19.89 21.24 -26.59
CA ASP A 36 -20.97 21.46 -25.64
C ASP A 36 -21.01 20.37 -24.57
N SER A 37 -21.55 20.71 -23.39
CA SER A 37 -21.85 19.75 -22.33
C SER A 37 -22.89 18.73 -22.82
N THR A 38 -22.58 17.46 -22.67
CA THR A 38 -23.42 16.35 -23.14
C THR A 38 -23.41 15.24 -22.08
N PRO A 39 -24.57 14.88 -21.48
CA PRO A 39 -24.64 13.73 -20.60
C PRO A 39 -24.23 12.45 -21.31
N GLY A 40 -23.48 11.60 -20.62
CA GLY A 40 -23.04 10.33 -21.17
C GLY A 40 -22.80 9.28 -20.10
N VAL A 41 -22.52 8.06 -20.58
CA VAL A 41 -22.18 6.91 -19.74
C VAL A 41 -21.01 6.17 -20.35
N VAL A 42 -20.13 5.63 -19.51
CA VAL A 42 -19.00 4.82 -19.92
C VAL A 42 -18.89 3.58 -19.02
N ASP A 43 -18.49 2.45 -19.63
CA ASP A 43 -18.28 1.18 -18.93
C ASP A 43 -16.85 1.10 -18.38
N LEU A 44 -16.70 0.70 -17.12
CA LEU A 44 -15.42 0.33 -16.51
C LEU A 44 -15.25 -1.19 -16.61
N ILE A 45 -14.22 -1.64 -17.33
CA ILE A 45 -13.99 -3.06 -17.66
C ILE A 45 -12.62 -3.51 -17.20
N CYS A 46 -12.57 -4.66 -16.48
CA CYS A 46 -11.34 -5.33 -16.13
C CYS A 46 -10.73 -6.03 -17.37
N LYS A 47 -9.40 -6.04 -17.49
CA LYS A 47 -8.68 -6.63 -18.60
C LYS A 47 -7.81 -7.83 -18.21
N GLU A 48 -7.73 -8.11 -16.91
CA GLU A 48 -7.02 -9.26 -16.34
C GLU A 48 -7.62 -9.65 -15.00
N ASP A 49 -7.33 -10.87 -14.53
CA ASP A 49 -7.83 -11.36 -13.24
C ASP A 49 -7.06 -10.72 -12.08
N GLY A 50 -7.76 -10.38 -11.00
CA GLY A 50 -7.11 -9.78 -9.84
C GLY A 50 -8.07 -9.31 -8.75
N ILE A 51 -7.54 -8.55 -7.81
CA ILE A 51 -8.29 -7.93 -6.70
C ILE A 51 -8.52 -6.46 -7.03
N ILE A 52 -9.78 -6.08 -7.17
CA ILE A 52 -10.13 -4.67 -7.40
C ILE A 52 -9.87 -3.84 -6.14
N CYS A 53 -9.27 -2.66 -6.29
CA CYS A 53 -8.98 -1.77 -5.18
C CYS A 53 -8.87 -0.31 -5.64
N GLY A 54 -9.57 0.59 -4.94
CA GLY A 54 -9.50 2.03 -5.18
C GLY A 54 -10.72 2.60 -5.90
N LEU A 55 -11.86 1.94 -5.88
CA LEU A 55 -13.10 2.39 -6.51
C LEU A 55 -13.55 3.77 -6.00
N GLN A 56 -13.40 4.04 -4.69
CA GLN A 56 -13.70 5.35 -4.13
C GLN A 56 -12.78 6.45 -4.66
N VAL A 57 -11.49 6.14 -4.85
CA VAL A 57 -10.51 7.09 -5.40
C VAL A 57 -10.80 7.34 -6.89
N PHE A 58 -11.13 6.28 -7.62
CA PHE A 58 -11.53 6.37 -9.03
C PHE A 58 -12.74 7.29 -9.22
N GLU A 59 -13.82 7.09 -8.47
CA GLU A 59 -15.00 7.96 -8.51
C GLU A 59 -14.67 9.39 -8.08
N ARG A 60 -13.80 9.54 -7.07
CA ARG A 60 -13.42 10.85 -6.54
C ARG A 60 -12.72 11.74 -7.55
N VAL A 61 -11.94 11.17 -8.47
CA VAL A 61 -11.33 11.91 -9.59
C VAL A 61 -12.39 12.66 -10.38
N PHE A 62 -13.48 11.99 -10.74
CA PHE A 62 -14.57 12.61 -11.51
C PHE A 62 -15.40 13.58 -10.69
N THR A 63 -15.73 13.25 -9.44
CA THR A 63 -16.54 14.12 -8.57
C THR A 63 -15.79 15.39 -8.13
N LEU A 64 -14.47 15.42 -8.22
CA LEU A 64 -13.66 16.64 -8.05
C LEU A 64 -13.68 17.52 -9.29
N LEU A 65 -13.89 16.96 -10.48
CA LEU A 65 -14.07 17.72 -11.73
C LEU A 65 -15.50 18.23 -11.86
N ASP A 66 -16.48 17.38 -11.56
CA ASP A 66 -17.91 17.72 -11.56
C ASP A 66 -18.65 16.92 -10.47
N PRO A 67 -19.17 17.59 -9.42
CA PRO A 67 -19.90 16.93 -8.34
C PRO A 67 -21.18 16.20 -8.77
N SER A 68 -21.70 16.45 -9.97
CA SER A 68 -22.88 15.74 -10.50
C SER A 68 -22.56 14.37 -11.08
N THR A 69 -21.28 14.06 -11.32
CA THR A 69 -20.83 12.75 -11.79
C THR A 69 -21.09 11.68 -10.74
N ARG A 70 -21.57 10.52 -11.17
CA ARG A 70 -21.83 9.37 -10.29
C ARG A 70 -21.28 8.09 -10.89
N ALA A 71 -20.82 7.18 -10.04
CA ALA A 71 -20.45 5.82 -10.43
C ALA A 71 -21.46 4.81 -9.86
N GLU A 72 -21.69 3.76 -10.63
CA GLU A 72 -22.46 2.58 -10.22
C GLU A 72 -21.51 1.38 -10.34
N PHE A 73 -21.01 0.90 -9.19
CA PHE A 73 -20.12 -0.26 -9.16
C PHE A 73 -20.90 -1.54 -8.87
N TYR A 74 -20.54 -2.62 -9.57
CA TYR A 74 -21.11 -3.97 -9.40
C TYR A 74 -20.25 -4.85 -8.50
N VAL A 75 -19.13 -4.32 -8.05
CA VAL A 75 -18.14 -4.93 -7.15
C VAL A 75 -17.69 -3.92 -6.11
N LYS A 76 -16.98 -4.38 -5.08
CA LYS A 76 -16.38 -3.53 -4.03
C LYS A 76 -14.88 -3.81 -3.90
N ASP A 77 -14.16 -2.89 -3.28
CA ASP A 77 -12.74 -3.08 -2.97
C ASP A 77 -12.54 -4.39 -2.20
N GLY A 78 -11.61 -5.21 -2.67
CA GLY A 78 -11.29 -6.55 -2.15
C GLY A 78 -11.96 -7.71 -2.89
N ASP A 79 -12.93 -7.45 -3.76
CA ASP A 79 -13.51 -8.51 -4.57
C ASP A 79 -12.51 -8.97 -5.64
N HIS A 80 -12.53 -10.28 -5.93
CA HIS A 80 -11.85 -10.84 -7.09
C HIS A 80 -12.65 -10.51 -8.35
N VAL A 81 -11.97 -10.04 -9.37
CA VAL A 81 -12.55 -9.73 -10.70
C VAL A 81 -11.83 -10.52 -11.77
N GLU A 82 -12.54 -10.80 -12.87
CA GLU A 82 -12.04 -11.60 -13.99
C GLU A 82 -11.83 -10.74 -15.23
N ASN A 83 -11.01 -11.22 -16.15
CA ASN A 83 -10.80 -10.59 -17.46
C ASN A 83 -12.13 -10.42 -18.21
N LYS A 84 -12.36 -9.24 -18.76
CA LYS A 84 -13.59 -8.80 -19.46
C LYS A 84 -14.79 -8.56 -18.54
N GLN A 85 -14.65 -8.65 -17.21
CA GLN A 85 -15.74 -8.35 -16.30
C GLN A 85 -16.09 -6.85 -16.35
N LEU A 86 -17.38 -6.54 -16.43
CA LEU A 86 -17.91 -5.20 -16.22
C LEU A 86 -17.88 -4.89 -14.70
N VAL A 87 -17.03 -3.94 -14.32
CA VAL A 87 -16.81 -3.54 -12.93
C VAL A 87 -17.85 -2.49 -12.49
N GLY A 88 -18.26 -1.63 -13.41
CA GLY A 88 -19.24 -0.58 -13.14
C GLY A 88 -19.48 0.32 -14.33
N LYS A 89 -20.32 1.34 -14.11
CA LYS A 89 -20.64 2.40 -15.08
C LYS A 89 -20.46 3.75 -14.42
N ILE A 90 -19.98 4.72 -15.20
CA ILE A 90 -19.81 6.10 -14.76
C ILE A 90 -20.68 7.00 -15.64
N TYR A 91 -21.49 7.83 -14.98
CA TYR A 91 -22.44 8.75 -15.59
C TYR A 91 -22.02 10.18 -15.30
N GLY A 92 -21.96 11.02 -16.31
CA GLY A 92 -21.60 12.44 -16.17
C GLY A 92 -21.50 13.14 -17.50
N ASP A 93 -21.05 14.39 -17.49
CA ASP A 93 -20.69 15.08 -18.72
C ASP A 93 -19.57 14.33 -19.45
N ILE A 94 -19.75 14.03 -20.75
CA ILE A 94 -18.74 13.32 -21.57
C ILE A 94 -17.37 14.01 -21.51
N ARG A 95 -17.31 15.34 -21.45
CA ARG A 95 -16.07 16.10 -21.32
C ARG A 95 -15.34 15.78 -20.00
N VAL A 96 -16.10 15.69 -18.90
CA VAL A 96 -15.55 15.32 -17.58
C VAL A 96 -15.06 13.87 -17.60
N LEU A 97 -15.83 12.96 -18.19
CA LEU A 97 -15.47 11.54 -18.30
C LEU A 97 -14.19 11.35 -19.09
N LEU A 98 -14.01 12.06 -20.20
CA LEU A 98 -12.80 12.01 -21.02
C LEU A 98 -11.60 12.62 -20.32
N CYS A 99 -11.75 13.82 -19.72
CA CYS A 99 -10.65 14.51 -19.03
C CYS A 99 -10.15 13.75 -17.78
N GLY A 100 -11.05 13.09 -17.04
CA GLY A 100 -10.69 12.36 -15.82
C GLY A 100 -10.18 10.94 -16.03
N GLU A 101 -10.43 10.34 -17.20
CA GLU A 101 -10.20 8.92 -17.50
C GLU A 101 -8.80 8.45 -17.12
N ARG A 102 -7.75 9.12 -17.62
CA ARG A 102 -6.37 8.66 -17.43
C ARG A 102 -5.95 8.71 -15.98
N THR A 103 -6.20 9.82 -15.30
CA THR A 103 -5.89 9.98 -13.89
C THR A 103 -6.64 8.95 -13.03
N ALA A 104 -7.93 8.75 -13.27
CA ALA A 104 -8.75 7.77 -12.56
C ALA A 104 -8.24 6.33 -12.75
N LEU A 105 -7.95 5.95 -14.00
CA LEU A 105 -7.41 4.62 -14.31
C LEU A 105 -6.01 4.42 -13.71
N ASN A 106 -5.14 5.42 -13.71
CA ASN A 106 -3.80 5.29 -13.14
C ASN A 106 -3.86 4.94 -11.64
N TYR A 107 -4.73 5.58 -10.86
CA TYR A 107 -4.95 5.23 -9.46
C TYR A 107 -5.53 3.82 -9.31
N LEU A 108 -6.61 3.52 -10.02
CA LEU A 108 -7.30 2.23 -9.89
C LEU A 108 -6.42 1.05 -10.29
N GLN A 109 -5.69 1.17 -11.41
CA GLN A 109 -4.77 0.16 -11.91
C GLN A 109 -3.62 -0.09 -10.91
N ARG A 110 -3.02 0.98 -10.37
CA ARG A 110 -1.94 0.89 -9.39
C ARG A 110 -2.42 0.24 -8.10
N MET A 111 -3.53 0.72 -7.56
CA MET A 111 -4.10 0.22 -6.29
C MET A 111 -4.53 -1.24 -6.40
N SER A 112 -5.19 -1.61 -7.48
CA SER A 112 -5.61 -2.99 -7.75
C SER A 112 -4.42 -3.93 -7.97
N GLY A 113 -3.37 -3.46 -8.66
CA GLY A 113 -2.15 -4.22 -8.84
C GLY A 113 -1.45 -4.54 -7.51
N ILE A 114 -1.35 -3.55 -6.61
CA ILE A 114 -0.79 -3.75 -5.26
C ILE A 114 -1.65 -4.73 -4.44
N ALA A 115 -2.98 -4.58 -4.48
CA ALA A 115 -3.89 -5.48 -3.76
C ALA A 115 -3.78 -6.92 -4.29
N THR A 116 -3.72 -7.09 -5.61
CA THR A 116 -3.56 -8.39 -6.27
C THR A 116 -2.23 -9.05 -5.90
N TYR A 117 -1.11 -8.33 -6.00
CA TYR A 117 0.19 -8.87 -5.63
C TYR A 117 0.26 -9.21 -4.13
N THR A 118 -0.29 -8.34 -3.28
CA THR A 118 -0.34 -8.58 -1.83
C THR A 118 -1.16 -9.82 -1.51
N SER A 119 -2.32 -10.04 -2.14
CA SER A 119 -3.16 -11.21 -1.91
C SER A 119 -2.45 -12.52 -2.26
N GLN A 120 -1.67 -12.52 -3.35
CA GLN A 120 -0.86 -13.67 -3.75
C GLN A 120 0.24 -14.00 -2.73
N VAL A 121 0.88 -12.98 -2.14
CA VAL A 121 1.92 -13.17 -1.12
C VAL A 121 1.30 -13.57 0.21
N ALA A 122 0.20 -12.94 0.62
CA ALA A 122 -0.51 -13.23 1.86
C ALA A 122 -1.03 -14.67 1.90
N ALA A 123 -1.52 -15.19 0.78
CA ALA A 123 -1.98 -16.58 0.66
C ALA A 123 -0.89 -17.62 0.99
N LEU A 124 0.39 -17.31 0.77
CA LEU A 124 1.52 -18.18 1.11
C LEU A 124 1.78 -18.26 2.63
N LEU A 125 1.23 -17.34 3.40
CA LEU A 125 1.33 -17.28 4.86
C LEU A 125 0.05 -17.73 5.57
N GLU A 126 -0.97 -18.15 4.83
CA GLU A 126 -2.24 -18.57 5.40
C GLU A 126 -2.03 -19.76 6.37
N GLY A 127 -2.67 -19.69 7.55
CA GLY A 127 -2.53 -20.70 8.60
C GLY A 127 -1.21 -20.70 9.38
N THR A 128 -0.22 -19.87 9.02
CA THR A 128 1.09 -19.83 9.73
C THR A 128 1.11 -18.95 10.96
N GLY A 129 0.15 -18.03 11.11
CA GLY A 129 0.12 -17.00 12.15
C GLY A 129 1.05 -15.80 11.87
N ILE A 130 1.87 -15.83 10.83
CA ILE A 130 2.77 -14.74 10.43
C ILE A 130 1.97 -13.63 9.74
N LYS A 131 2.14 -12.38 10.17
CA LYS A 131 1.52 -11.22 9.53
C LYS A 131 2.44 -10.61 8.47
N LEU A 132 1.94 -10.49 7.25
CA LEU A 132 2.61 -9.80 6.16
C LEU A 132 2.48 -8.28 6.34
N LEU A 133 3.60 -7.55 6.35
CA LEU A 133 3.65 -6.10 6.49
C LEU A 133 4.17 -5.43 5.22
N ASP A 134 3.66 -4.23 4.95
CA ASP A 134 4.28 -3.30 4.01
C ASP A 134 5.51 -2.60 4.64
N THR A 135 6.03 -1.60 3.96
CA THR A 135 7.13 -0.76 4.42
C THR A 135 6.88 0.71 4.08
N ARG A 136 7.87 1.58 4.34
CA ARG A 136 7.88 2.96 3.83
C ARG A 136 8.47 3.11 2.42
N LYS A 137 8.83 2.01 1.76
CA LYS A 137 9.31 2.00 0.36
C LYS A 137 8.13 2.15 -0.60
N THR A 138 7.44 3.29 -0.53
CA THR A 138 6.28 3.64 -1.35
C THR A 138 6.65 4.72 -2.36
N THR A 139 5.88 4.84 -3.44
CA THR A 139 5.97 5.97 -4.36
C THR A 139 5.76 7.28 -3.58
N PRO A 140 6.63 8.30 -3.73
CA PRO A 140 6.41 9.59 -3.09
C PRO A 140 4.98 10.12 -3.34
N ASN A 141 4.37 10.67 -2.29
CA ASN A 141 3.00 11.19 -2.27
C ASN A 141 1.88 10.15 -2.45
N ASN A 142 2.18 8.91 -2.83
CA ASN A 142 1.17 7.84 -3.03
C ASN A 142 1.02 6.88 -1.83
N ARG A 143 1.69 7.14 -0.69
CA ARG A 143 1.70 6.22 0.45
C ARG A 143 0.30 5.91 0.99
N ILE A 144 -0.59 6.87 1.03
CA ILE A 144 -1.95 6.68 1.52
C ILE A 144 -2.71 5.65 0.66
N PHE A 145 -2.57 5.72 -0.65
CA PHE A 145 -3.19 4.80 -1.61
C PHE A 145 -2.55 3.42 -1.56
N GLU A 146 -1.21 3.35 -1.57
CA GLU A 146 -0.46 2.10 -1.61
C GLU A 146 -0.64 1.28 -0.31
N LYS A 147 -0.59 1.92 0.86
CA LYS A 147 -0.84 1.24 2.15
C LYS A 147 -2.29 0.78 2.32
N TYR A 148 -3.25 1.54 1.81
CA TYR A 148 -4.65 1.10 1.74
C TYR A 148 -4.76 -0.18 0.90
N SER A 149 -4.12 -0.21 -0.27
CA SER A 149 -4.16 -1.34 -1.20
C SER A 149 -3.54 -2.61 -0.60
N VAL A 150 -2.46 -2.48 0.18
CA VAL A 150 -1.87 -3.62 0.91
C VAL A 150 -2.89 -4.23 1.88
N ARG A 151 -3.65 -3.40 2.62
CA ARG A 151 -4.69 -3.92 3.52
C ARG A 151 -5.83 -4.61 2.78
N VAL A 152 -6.25 -4.04 1.65
CA VAL A 152 -7.30 -4.65 0.80
C VAL A 152 -6.84 -6.00 0.27
N GLY A 153 -5.56 -6.14 -0.08
CA GLY A 153 -4.96 -7.41 -0.49
C GLY A 153 -4.68 -8.42 0.63
N GLY A 154 -5.10 -8.13 1.89
CA GLY A 154 -4.93 -9.06 3.02
C GLY A 154 -3.61 -8.90 3.79
N GLY A 155 -2.77 -7.93 3.44
CA GLY A 155 -1.60 -7.54 4.21
C GLY A 155 -1.93 -6.62 5.39
N ASN A 156 -0.91 -6.23 6.14
CA ASN A 156 -1.01 -5.30 7.24
C ASN A 156 -0.05 -4.12 7.01
N ASN A 157 -0.30 -3.00 7.69
CA ASN A 157 0.58 -1.85 7.58
C ASN A 157 1.63 -1.84 8.69
N HIS A 158 2.89 -1.67 8.32
CA HIS A 158 3.95 -1.19 9.18
C HIS A 158 3.76 0.32 9.43
N ARG A 159 4.57 0.95 10.30
CA ARG A 159 4.48 2.40 10.58
C ARG A 159 4.28 3.22 9.31
N TYR A 160 3.33 4.17 9.38
CA TYR A 160 2.97 5.01 8.24
C TYR A 160 4.08 6.03 7.91
N ASN A 161 4.64 6.66 8.95
CA ASN A 161 5.65 7.70 8.81
C ASN A 161 6.66 7.67 9.98
N LEU A 162 7.54 8.66 10.06
CA LEU A 162 8.56 8.75 11.11
C LEU A 162 7.99 9.06 12.51
N SER A 163 6.77 9.59 12.58
CA SER A 163 6.12 9.94 13.84
C SER A 163 5.31 8.80 14.45
N ASP A 164 5.09 7.71 13.71
CA ASP A 164 4.16 6.64 14.10
C ASP A 164 4.75 5.68 15.15
N GLY A 165 6.01 5.32 14.98
CA GLY A 165 6.74 4.40 15.85
C GLY A 165 8.24 4.55 15.71
N VAL A 166 8.97 4.08 16.73
CA VAL A 166 10.42 4.05 16.72
C VAL A 166 10.89 2.84 15.91
N LEU A 167 11.78 3.05 14.96
CA LEU A 167 12.54 1.99 14.29
C LEU A 167 13.99 2.46 14.17
N LEU A 168 14.84 1.82 14.96
CA LEU A 168 16.27 2.05 14.99
C LEU A 168 16.95 1.18 13.95
N LYS A 169 17.73 1.79 13.08
CA LYS A 169 18.44 1.15 11.98
C LYS A 169 19.95 1.33 12.14
N ASP A 170 20.74 0.70 11.27
CA ASP A 170 22.19 0.77 11.22
C ASP A 170 22.76 2.18 11.48
N ASN A 171 22.28 3.18 10.76
CA ASN A 171 22.73 4.57 10.91
C ASN A 171 22.36 5.19 12.27
N HIS A 172 21.21 4.82 12.87
CA HIS A 172 20.84 5.26 14.21
C HIS A 172 21.74 4.62 15.28
N ILE A 173 22.00 3.31 15.12
CA ILE A 173 22.87 2.54 15.99
C ILE A 173 24.30 3.06 15.91
N GLY A 174 24.81 3.31 14.70
CA GLY A 174 26.14 3.90 14.48
C GLY A 174 26.28 5.27 15.13
N ALA A 175 25.25 6.14 15.01
CA ALA A 175 25.24 7.46 15.64
C ALA A 175 25.17 7.40 17.18
N ALA A 176 24.43 6.43 17.73
CA ALA A 176 24.34 6.22 19.19
C ALA A 176 25.59 5.53 19.79
N GLY A 177 26.27 4.70 18.99
CA GLY A 177 27.48 3.96 19.32
C GLY A 177 27.26 2.49 19.67
N SER A 178 26.04 2.04 20.00
CA SER A 178 25.67 0.63 20.17
C SER A 178 24.15 0.45 20.09
N VAL A 179 23.68 -0.79 19.91
CA VAL A 179 22.26 -1.15 19.95
C VAL A 179 21.65 -0.82 21.30
N ALA A 180 22.30 -1.24 22.38
CA ALA A 180 21.82 -1.02 23.75
C ALA A 180 21.64 0.46 24.05
N LYS A 181 22.61 1.30 23.66
CA LYS A 181 22.53 2.75 23.89
C LYS A 181 21.44 3.40 23.04
N ALA A 182 21.27 2.98 21.77
CA ALA A 182 20.21 3.48 20.91
C ALA A 182 18.81 3.17 21.48
N VAL A 183 18.59 1.94 21.94
CA VAL A 183 17.33 1.53 22.57
C VAL A 183 17.07 2.31 23.85
N GLN A 184 18.07 2.50 24.71
CA GLN A 184 17.92 3.28 25.94
C GLN A 184 17.54 4.74 25.64
N MET A 185 18.27 5.40 24.73
CA MET A 185 17.96 6.79 24.32
C MET A 185 16.54 6.90 23.74
N ALA A 186 16.11 5.91 22.95
CA ALA A 186 14.76 5.87 22.42
C ALA A 186 13.69 5.72 23.52
N LYS A 187 13.93 4.91 24.55
CA LYS A 187 13.03 4.75 25.71
C LYS A 187 12.89 6.05 26.51
N GLU A 188 13.97 6.82 26.64
CA GLU A 188 13.96 8.08 27.38
C GLU A 188 13.23 9.20 26.60
N TYR A 189 13.30 9.17 25.25
CA TYR A 189 12.75 10.23 24.39
C TYR A 189 11.33 9.96 23.91
N ALA A 190 11.03 8.71 23.51
CA ALA A 190 9.75 8.39 22.87
C ALA A 190 8.58 8.37 23.89
N PRO A 191 7.37 8.76 23.48
CA PRO A 191 6.17 8.55 24.30
C PRO A 191 6.01 7.08 24.69
N PHE A 192 5.66 6.82 25.95
CA PHE A 192 5.58 5.47 26.54
C PHE A 192 4.67 4.49 25.76
N VAL A 193 3.70 5.00 25.01
CA VAL A 193 2.76 4.20 24.21
C VAL A 193 3.37 3.64 22.91
N ARG A 194 4.59 4.10 22.52
CA ARG A 194 5.23 3.69 21.28
C ARG A 194 6.15 2.52 21.51
N LYS A 195 5.96 1.46 20.72
CA LYS A 195 6.92 0.36 20.66
C LYS A 195 8.25 0.84 20.07
N ILE A 196 9.33 0.25 20.57
CA ILE A 196 10.69 0.44 20.07
C ILE A 196 11.08 -0.82 19.31
N GLU A 197 11.24 -0.63 18.00
CA GLU A 197 11.74 -1.64 17.09
C GLU A 197 13.19 -1.35 16.73
N VAL A 198 14.01 -2.41 16.64
CA VAL A 198 15.42 -2.32 16.25
C VAL A 198 15.74 -3.32 15.16
N GLU A 199 16.37 -2.85 14.08
CA GLU A 199 16.89 -3.66 12.97
C GLU A 199 18.29 -4.14 13.32
N VAL A 200 18.52 -5.45 13.23
CA VAL A 200 19.77 -6.11 13.58
C VAL A 200 20.19 -7.13 12.52
N GLU A 201 21.50 -7.27 12.30
CA GLU A 201 22.04 -8.06 11.20
C GLU A 201 22.83 -9.30 11.68
N ASN A 202 23.06 -9.45 12.98
CA ASN A 202 23.82 -10.56 13.56
C ASN A 202 23.40 -10.86 14.99
N LEU A 203 23.81 -12.03 15.51
CA LEU A 203 23.44 -12.53 16.83
C LEU A 203 23.91 -11.63 17.99
N ASP A 204 25.05 -10.97 17.88
CA ASP A 204 25.54 -10.11 18.95
C ASP A 204 24.65 -8.86 19.09
N MET A 205 24.20 -8.27 17.98
CA MET A 205 23.21 -7.19 17.99
C MET A 205 21.85 -7.67 18.53
N VAL A 206 21.44 -8.92 18.22
CA VAL A 206 20.22 -9.53 18.79
C VAL A 206 20.32 -9.59 20.32
N LYS A 207 21.46 -10.06 20.87
CA LYS A 207 21.68 -10.12 22.31
C LYS A 207 21.58 -8.74 22.95
N GLU A 208 22.25 -7.73 22.39
CA GLU A 208 22.17 -6.36 22.89
C GLU A 208 20.71 -5.82 22.86
N ALA A 209 19.97 -6.07 21.75
CA ALA A 209 18.58 -5.62 21.60
C ALA A 209 17.65 -6.24 22.66
N VAL A 210 17.78 -7.54 22.90
CA VAL A 210 17.03 -8.28 23.91
C VAL A 210 17.34 -7.76 25.32
N GLU A 211 18.62 -7.64 25.68
CA GLU A 211 19.03 -7.18 27.01
C GLU A 211 18.67 -5.70 27.26
N ALA A 212 18.65 -4.87 26.21
CA ALA A 212 18.16 -3.50 26.27
C ALA A 212 16.63 -3.42 26.33
N GLY A 213 15.91 -4.53 26.11
CA GLY A 213 14.46 -4.62 26.16
C GLY A 213 13.77 -3.88 25.02
N ALA A 214 14.21 -4.11 23.79
CA ALA A 214 13.46 -3.72 22.59
C ALA A 214 12.11 -4.47 22.53
N ASP A 215 11.06 -3.81 22.05
CA ASP A 215 9.74 -4.43 21.96
C ASP A 215 9.62 -5.34 20.73
N ILE A 216 10.27 -4.94 19.62
CA ILE A 216 10.31 -5.68 18.35
C ILE A 216 11.77 -5.74 17.90
N ILE A 217 12.21 -6.93 17.48
CA ILE A 217 13.53 -7.14 16.90
C ILE A 217 13.35 -7.56 15.45
N MET A 218 13.80 -6.71 14.51
CA MET A 218 13.78 -7.00 13.08
C MET A 218 15.11 -7.65 12.68
N LEU A 219 15.02 -8.91 12.26
CA LEU A 219 16.13 -9.71 11.75
C LEU A 219 16.29 -9.42 10.26
N ASP A 220 17.30 -8.62 9.89
CA ASP A 220 17.47 -8.14 8.52
C ASP A 220 18.52 -8.97 7.75
N ASN A 221 18.17 -9.42 6.55
CA ASN A 221 19.04 -10.16 5.62
C ASN A 221 19.76 -11.39 6.21
N MET A 222 19.19 -12.06 7.21
CA MET A 222 19.77 -13.26 7.84
C MET A 222 19.50 -14.55 7.05
N THR A 223 20.46 -15.50 7.10
CA THR A 223 20.23 -16.87 6.63
C THR A 223 19.23 -17.61 7.54
N THR A 224 18.71 -18.75 7.07
CA THR A 224 17.76 -19.55 7.87
C THR A 224 18.40 -20.05 9.18
N GLU A 225 19.69 -20.39 9.18
CA GLU A 225 20.44 -20.81 10.35
C GLU A 225 20.61 -19.68 11.34
N GLN A 226 20.97 -18.48 10.87
CA GLN A 226 21.06 -17.27 11.71
C GLN A 226 19.71 -16.88 12.29
N LEU A 227 18.62 -17.01 11.50
CA LEU A 227 17.26 -16.77 12.00
C LEU A 227 16.92 -17.71 13.16
N LYS A 228 17.16 -19.01 13.02
CA LYS A 228 16.90 -20.00 14.08
C LYS A 228 17.66 -19.67 15.36
N GLU A 229 18.96 -19.42 15.26
CA GLU A 229 19.80 -19.10 16.42
C GLU A 229 19.32 -17.81 17.11
N SER A 230 18.96 -16.79 16.34
CA SER A 230 18.44 -15.52 16.85
C SER A 230 17.07 -15.69 17.52
N ILE A 231 16.15 -16.44 16.90
CA ILE A 231 14.83 -16.72 17.43
C ILE A 231 14.93 -17.51 18.74
N ASP A 232 15.78 -18.54 18.78
CA ASP A 232 16.04 -19.33 20.00
C ASP A 232 16.60 -18.45 21.13
N TYR A 233 17.50 -17.49 20.83
CA TYR A 233 18.01 -16.57 21.83
C TYR A 233 16.93 -15.57 22.30
N ILE A 234 16.11 -15.02 21.40
CA ILE A 234 15.03 -14.09 21.76
C ILE A 234 14.02 -14.78 22.70
N ALA A 235 13.70 -16.05 22.44
CA ALA A 235 12.86 -16.90 23.32
C ALA A 235 11.59 -16.20 23.84
N GLY A 236 10.88 -15.48 22.98
CA GLY A 236 9.64 -14.78 23.31
C GLY A 236 9.79 -13.50 24.14
N ARG A 237 11.01 -13.01 24.37
CA ARG A 237 11.27 -11.76 25.11
C ARG A 237 10.96 -10.49 24.31
N ALA A 238 10.86 -10.60 22.98
CA ALA A 238 10.44 -9.55 22.05
C ALA A 238 9.62 -10.17 20.92
N GLU A 239 8.81 -9.35 20.22
CA GLU A 239 8.21 -9.75 18.95
C GLU A 239 9.30 -9.79 17.86
N ILE A 240 9.13 -10.68 16.91
CA ILE A 240 10.14 -10.93 15.85
C ILE A 240 9.58 -10.53 14.50
N GLU A 241 10.26 -9.62 13.84
CA GLU A 241 10.05 -9.31 12.43
C GLU A 241 11.21 -9.85 11.60
N VAL A 242 10.93 -10.38 10.41
CA VAL A 242 11.96 -10.72 9.43
C VAL A 242 11.84 -9.79 8.24
N SER A 243 12.96 -9.21 7.81
CA SER A 243 13.07 -8.29 6.69
C SER A 243 14.25 -8.67 5.78
N GLY A 244 14.36 -7.96 4.65
CA GLY A 244 15.45 -8.13 3.70
C GLY A 244 15.13 -9.11 2.57
N ASN A 245 14.97 -8.55 1.35
CA ASN A 245 14.75 -9.29 0.11
C ASN A 245 13.65 -10.37 0.17
N VAL A 246 12.60 -10.14 0.99
CA VAL A 246 11.46 -11.07 1.08
C VAL A 246 10.57 -10.90 -0.14
N THR A 247 10.42 -11.99 -0.88
CA THR A 247 9.61 -12.08 -2.10
C THR A 247 8.66 -13.27 -2.04
N LYS A 248 7.75 -13.34 -3.00
CA LYS A 248 6.82 -14.47 -3.16
C LYS A 248 7.54 -15.82 -3.25
N GLU A 249 8.73 -15.86 -3.86
CA GLU A 249 9.50 -17.09 -4.10
C GLU A 249 10.19 -17.61 -2.84
N ASN A 250 10.48 -16.76 -1.87
CA ASN A 250 11.29 -17.14 -0.71
C ASN A 250 10.59 -17.03 0.65
N ILE A 251 9.41 -16.45 0.72
CA ILE A 251 8.69 -16.21 1.98
C ILE A 251 8.32 -17.49 2.72
N ALA A 252 8.06 -18.57 1.99
CA ALA A 252 7.68 -19.88 2.58
C ALA A 252 8.75 -20.45 3.52
N ARG A 253 10.04 -20.07 3.37
CA ARG A 253 11.13 -20.49 4.25
C ARG A 253 10.97 -20.05 5.71
N LEU A 254 10.12 -19.07 5.96
CA LEU A 254 9.88 -18.50 7.29
C LEU A 254 8.82 -19.27 8.08
N THR A 255 8.09 -20.17 7.41
CA THR A 255 7.02 -20.96 8.03
C THR A 255 7.59 -21.89 9.12
N GLY A 256 6.96 -21.87 10.29
CA GLY A 256 7.35 -22.74 11.42
C GLY A 256 8.57 -22.28 12.21
N LEU A 257 9.16 -21.12 11.89
CA LEU A 257 10.31 -20.58 12.64
C LEU A 257 9.92 -19.81 13.92
N GLY A 258 8.62 -19.52 14.15
CA GLY A 258 8.20 -18.72 15.32
C GLY A 258 8.28 -17.21 15.10
N VAL A 259 8.27 -16.76 13.84
CA VAL A 259 8.27 -15.34 13.44
C VAL A 259 6.87 -14.76 13.57
N ASN A 260 6.74 -13.52 14.07
CA ASN A 260 5.46 -12.82 14.20
C ASN A 260 5.11 -12.03 12.94
N TYR A 261 6.11 -11.38 12.35
CA TYR A 261 5.92 -10.45 11.23
C TYR A 261 6.94 -10.71 10.13
N VAL A 262 6.53 -10.47 8.91
CA VAL A 262 7.42 -10.39 7.76
C VAL A 262 7.12 -9.14 6.97
N SER A 263 8.11 -8.27 6.73
CA SER A 263 7.95 -7.08 5.92
C SER A 263 8.56 -7.21 4.54
N SER A 264 7.83 -6.70 3.54
CA SER A 264 8.29 -6.70 2.15
C SER A 264 8.00 -5.37 1.47
N GLY A 265 9.05 -4.70 1.00
CA GLY A 265 8.92 -3.51 0.17
C GLY A 265 8.37 -3.81 -1.23
N ALA A 266 8.53 -5.06 -1.69
CA ALA A 266 8.05 -5.48 -3.01
C ALA A 266 6.54 -5.34 -3.16
N LEU A 267 5.78 -5.41 -2.07
CA LEU A 267 4.33 -5.21 -2.09
C LEU A 267 3.93 -3.87 -2.72
N THR A 268 4.77 -2.87 -2.59
CA THR A 268 4.50 -1.52 -3.11
C THR A 268 5.43 -1.14 -4.26
N HIS A 269 6.76 -1.23 -4.11
CA HIS A 269 7.68 -0.72 -5.14
C HIS A 269 7.82 -1.64 -6.37
N SER A 270 7.43 -2.92 -6.29
CA SER A 270 7.59 -3.90 -7.39
C SER A 270 6.28 -4.55 -7.83
N ALA A 271 5.14 -4.22 -7.22
CA ALA A 271 3.85 -4.72 -7.67
C ALA A 271 3.54 -4.20 -9.09
N PRO A 272 3.16 -5.07 -10.05
CA PRO A 272 2.67 -4.63 -11.35
C PRO A 272 1.34 -3.90 -11.20
N ILE A 273 0.97 -3.11 -12.19
CA ILE A 273 -0.39 -2.57 -12.29
C ILE A 273 -1.33 -3.68 -12.76
N MET A 274 -2.63 -3.55 -12.46
CA MET A 274 -3.69 -4.39 -13.02
C MET A 274 -4.36 -3.65 -14.18
N ASP A 275 -4.51 -4.29 -15.33
CA ASP A 275 -5.07 -3.62 -16.52
C ASP A 275 -6.59 -3.46 -16.41
N LEU A 276 -7.05 -2.19 -16.48
CA LEU A 276 -8.45 -1.78 -16.55
C LEU A 276 -8.64 -0.74 -17.64
N SER A 277 -9.83 -0.64 -18.20
CA SER A 277 -10.13 0.36 -19.22
C SER A 277 -11.56 0.88 -19.11
N MET A 278 -11.76 2.15 -19.50
CA MET A 278 -13.07 2.72 -19.77
C MET A 278 -13.39 2.51 -21.26
N LYS A 279 -14.59 2.00 -21.57
CA LYS A 279 -15.01 1.63 -22.93
C LYS A 279 -16.49 1.98 -23.13
N ASN A 280 -16.91 1.94 -24.40
CA ASN A 280 -18.31 2.10 -24.78
C ASN A 280 -18.91 3.45 -24.35
N LEU A 281 -18.11 4.53 -24.29
CA LEU A 281 -18.63 5.87 -24.00
C LEU A 281 -19.66 6.27 -25.06
N HIS A 282 -20.85 6.68 -24.61
CA HIS A 282 -21.92 7.17 -25.50
C HIS A 282 -22.82 8.19 -24.76
N PRO A 283 -23.44 9.11 -25.51
CA PRO A 283 -24.45 10.01 -24.96
C PRO A 283 -25.65 9.24 -24.39
N VAL A 284 -26.27 9.81 -23.34
CA VAL A 284 -27.54 9.35 -22.79
C VAL A 284 -28.57 10.49 -22.88
N GLU A 285 -29.84 10.13 -23.09
CA GLU A 285 -30.95 11.09 -23.15
C GLU A 285 -31.25 11.73 -21.77
#